data_434e033f368cb5e779ec9f95836f998c
#
_entry.id   434e033f368cb5e779ec9f95836f998c
#
_cell.length_a   1.000
_cell.length_b   1.000
_cell.length_c   1.000
_cell.angle_alpha   90.00
_cell.angle_beta   90.00
_cell.angle_gamma   90.00
#
_symmetry.space_group_name_H-M   'P 1'
#
loop_
_entity.id
_entity.type
_entity.pdbx_description
1 polymer ?
#
loop_
_entity_poly.entity_id
_entity_poly.type
_entity_poly.pdbx_seq_one_letter_code
_entity_poly.pdbx_strand_id
1 'polypeptide(L)'
;WGAFGYSNLPSVTIPDSVTRIDGYAFYYCSKLSSVEISENSKLASMGEYVFKGDTNLKSLYIPDGTVKIGWNIFQDATEGVTLSVAANSYAQSYAEKYGMDYVARVPKPTVVASGSCGENAVWVLTSDGVLNISGSGAMSDNETNHSPWESYKHQIKQVIIGKDITYVGKFNFYWCSKLESVTFEEGTKLERIGWGAFGY
;
A
#
# COMPACT_ATOMS: atom_id res chain seq x y z
N TRP A 1 17.16 -17.94 -17.21
CA TRP A 1 16.84 -19.20 -16.57
C TRP A 1 17.88 -19.49 -15.49
N GLY A 2 17.45 -19.70 -14.22
CA GLY A 2 18.33 -20.08 -13.12
C GLY A 2 19.45 -19.08 -12.80
N ALA A 3 19.19 -17.76 -12.82
CA ALA A 3 20.23 -16.72 -12.75
C ALA A 3 21.22 -16.93 -11.57
N PHE A 4 20.73 -17.41 -10.43
CA PHE A 4 21.52 -17.70 -9.23
C PHE A 4 21.39 -19.19 -8.81
N GLY A 5 20.83 -20.05 -9.68
CA GLY A 5 20.62 -21.45 -9.35
C GLY A 5 21.88 -22.14 -8.86
N TYR A 6 21.76 -22.97 -7.81
CA TYR A 6 22.86 -23.69 -7.15
C TYR A 6 23.92 -22.78 -6.51
N SER A 7 23.63 -21.48 -6.31
CA SER A 7 24.59 -20.60 -5.64
C SER A 7 24.68 -20.89 -4.14
N ASN A 8 25.82 -20.53 -3.54
CA ASN A 8 26.04 -20.62 -2.11
C ASN A 8 25.74 -19.31 -1.35
N LEU A 9 24.87 -18.46 -1.91
CA LEU A 9 24.49 -17.17 -1.31
C LEU A 9 23.70 -17.41 -0.02
N PRO A 10 24.10 -16.82 1.11
CA PRO A 10 23.34 -16.92 2.35
C PRO A 10 22.13 -15.96 2.37
N SER A 11 22.24 -14.86 1.65
CA SER A 11 21.20 -13.83 1.55
C SER A 11 21.23 -13.13 0.20
N VAL A 12 20.09 -12.53 -0.17
CA VAL A 12 19.97 -11.68 -1.36
C VAL A 12 19.03 -10.51 -1.06
N THR A 13 19.39 -9.32 -1.53
CA THR A 13 18.51 -8.14 -1.52
C THR A 13 17.99 -7.91 -2.94
N ILE A 14 16.68 -7.88 -3.13
CA ILE A 14 16.03 -7.61 -4.42
C ILE A 14 15.82 -6.10 -4.51
N PRO A 15 16.46 -5.41 -5.48
CA PRO A 15 16.27 -3.97 -5.66
C PRO A 15 14.81 -3.60 -5.97
N ASP A 16 14.36 -2.42 -5.51
CA ASP A 16 12.98 -1.93 -5.70
C ASP A 16 12.55 -1.81 -7.17
N SER A 17 13.53 -1.62 -8.07
CA SER A 17 13.30 -1.52 -9.52
C SER A 17 12.98 -2.86 -10.19
N VAL A 18 13.21 -3.99 -9.51
CA VAL A 18 12.90 -5.33 -10.05
C VAL A 18 11.40 -5.52 -10.07
N THR A 19 10.85 -5.74 -11.26
CA THR A 19 9.41 -5.98 -11.48
C THR A 19 9.06 -7.45 -11.65
N ARG A 20 10.06 -8.28 -11.94
CA ARG A 20 9.86 -9.71 -12.20
C ARG A 20 11.07 -10.53 -11.76
N ILE A 21 10.81 -11.65 -11.11
CA ILE A 21 11.79 -12.72 -10.87
C ILE A 21 11.35 -13.92 -11.73
N ASP A 22 12.19 -14.30 -12.68
CA ASP A 22 11.88 -15.42 -13.58
C ASP A 22 11.98 -16.77 -12.88
N GLY A 23 11.38 -17.78 -13.50
CA GLY A 23 11.40 -19.14 -12.97
C GLY A 23 12.82 -19.67 -12.76
N TYR A 24 12.98 -20.48 -11.70
CA TYR A 24 14.26 -21.09 -11.29
C TYR A 24 15.35 -20.10 -10.87
N ALA A 25 15.04 -18.80 -10.64
CA ALA A 25 16.07 -17.79 -10.42
C ALA A 25 17.02 -18.14 -9.26
N PHE A 26 16.51 -18.70 -8.16
CA PHE A 26 17.26 -19.12 -6.98
C PHE A 26 17.20 -20.64 -6.73
N TYR A 27 16.92 -21.42 -7.78
CA TYR A 27 16.76 -22.86 -7.73
C TYR A 27 17.92 -23.57 -7.02
N TYR A 28 17.61 -24.37 -5.97
CA TYR A 28 18.58 -25.10 -5.14
C TYR A 28 19.70 -24.23 -4.53
N CYS A 29 19.39 -23.01 -4.10
CA CYS A 29 20.29 -22.21 -3.29
C CYS A 29 20.22 -22.65 -1.82
N SER A 30 20.68 -23.84 -1.51
CA SER A 30 20.48 -24.49 -0.20
C SER A 30 21.02 -23.73 1.01
N LYS A 31 21.86 -22.70 0.81
CA LYS A 31 22.34 -21.81 1.87
C LYS A 31 21.53 -20.53 2.00
N LEU A 32 20.61 -20.25 1.10
CA LEU A 32 19.79 -19.04 1.09
C LEU A 32 18.82 -19.09 2.29
N SER A 33 19.05 -18.22 3.26
CA SER A 33 18.25 -18.10 4.48
C SER A 33 17.46 -16.81 4.59
N SER A 34 17.82 -15.79 3.80
CA SER A 34 17.15 -14.49 3.76
C SER A 34 17.03 -13.97 2.34
N VAL A 35 15.83 -13.51 2.01
CA VAL A 35 15.52 -12.75 0.80
C VAL A 35 14.90 -11.44 1.23
N GLU A 36 15.63 -10.34 1.06
CA GLU A 36 15.20 -9.01 1.44
C GLU A 36 14.48 -8.35 0.27
N ILE A 37 13.22 -8.01 0.47
CA ILE A 37 12.37 -7.28 -0.47
C ILE A 37 11.75 -6.13 0.31
N SER A 38 11.96 -4.88 -0.12
CA SER A 38 11.40 -3.72 0.59
C SER A 38 9.91 -3.55 0.31
N GLU A 39 9.23 -2.79 1.18
CA GLU A 39 7.82 -2.40 0.97
C GLU A 39 7.61 -1.44 -0.24
N ASN A 40 8.68 -0.82 -0.73
CA ASN A 40 8.63 0.02 -1.93
C ASN A 40 8.90 -0.77 -3.23
N SER A 41 9.09 -2.09 -3.12
CA SER A 41 9.40 -2.96 -4.25
C SER A 41 8.30 -2.93 -5.31
N LYS A 42 8.73 -2.85 -6.57
CA LYS A 42 7.86 -2.93 -7.76
C LYS A 42 7.65 -4.35 -8.26
N LEU A 43 8.02 -5.37 -7.47
CA LEU A 43 7.90 -6.75 -7.86
C LEU A 43 6.44 -7.15 -8.09
N ALA A 44 6.07 -7.32 -9.34
CA ALA A 44 4.72 -7.67 -9.77
C ALA A 44 4.56 -9.18 -10.04
N SER A 45 5.65 -9.89 -10.33
CA SER A 45 5.55 -11.31 -10.65
C SER A 45 6.77 -12.13 -10.26
N MET A 46 6.50 -13.39 -9.85
CA MET A 46 7.50 -14.44 -9.66
C MET A 46 7.15 -15.64 -10.54
N GLY A 47 8.15 -16.23 -11.16
CA GLY A 47 8.02 -17.42 -11.98
C GLY A 47 7.82 -18.69 -11.16
N GLU A 48 7.80 -19.83 -11.83
CA GLU A 48 7.73 -21.14 -11.20
C GLU A 48 9.09 -21.56 -10.60
N TYR A 49 9.07 -22.39 -9.55
CA TYR A 49 10.27 -22.96 -8.93
C TYR A 49 11.36 -21.97 -8.50
N VAL A 50 10.98 -20.70 -8.22
CA VAL A 50 11.97 -19.63 -7.91
C VAL A 50 12.88 -20.03 -6.77
N PHE A 51 12.33 -20.58 -5.68
CA PHE A 51 13.04 -20.98 -4.46
C PHE A 51 12.96 -22.50 -4.21
N LYS A 52 12.81 -23.28 -5.28
CA LYS A 52 12.77 -24.74 -5.15
C LYS A 52 14.08 -25.26 -4.57
N GLY A 53 14.00 -26.07 -3.52
CA GLY A 53 15.15 -26.67 -2.87
C GLY A 53 15.94 -25.73 -1.95
N ASP A 54 15.41 -24.55 -1.64
CA ASP A 54 16.03 -23.57 -0.74
C ASP A 54 15.68 -23.91 0.72
N THR A 55 16.32 -24.96 1.23
CA THR A 55 15.96 -25.59 2.50
C THR A 55 16.18 -24.74 3.75
N ASN A 56 16.94 -23.64 3.68
CA ASN A 56 17.18 -22.73 4.79
C ASN A 56 16.27 -21.51 4.79
N LEU A 57 15.50 -21.26 3.73
CA LEU A 57 14.56 -20.14 3.67
C LEU A 57 13.32 -20.44 4.54
N LYS A 58 13.07 -19.61 5.57
CA LYS A 58 11.97 -19.81 6.53
C LYS A 58 10.83 -18.82 6.38
N SER A 59 11.08 -17.69 5.73
CA SER A 59 10.06 -16.68 5.48
C SER A 59 10.36 -15.92 4.19
N LEU A 60 9.29 -15.41 3.56
CA LEU A 60 9.41 -14.53 2.40
C LEU A 60 8.35 -13.43 2.49
N TYR A 61 8.81 -12.18 2.39
CA TYR A 61 7.94 -11.03 2.20
C TYR A 61 7.49 -10.97 0.74
N ILE A 62 6.17 -10.89 0.52
CA ILE A 62 5.58 -10.68 -0.81
C ILE A 62 5.04 -9.26 -0.87
N PRO A 63 5.54 -8.40 -1.78
CA PRO A 63 5.05 -7.05 -1.96
C PRO A 63 3.56 -6.99 -2.29
N ASP A 64 2.88 -5.93 -1.85
CA ASP A 64 1.43 -5.77 -2.03
C ASP A 64 1.01 -5.71 -3.51
N GLY A 65 1.91 -5.21 -4.38
CA GLY A 65 1.71 -5.13 -5.83
C GLY A 65 1.92 -6.44 -6.59
N THR A 66 2.26 -7.55 -5.91
CA THR A 66 2.50 -8.83 -6.59
C THR A 66 1.17 -9.45 -7.01
N VAL A 67 0.97 -9.61 -8.32
CA VAL A 67 -0.28 -10.10 -8.93
C VAL A 67 -0.13 -11.44 -9.63
N LYS A 68 1.08 -12.01 -9.65
CA LYS A 68 1.35 -13.31 -10.25
C LYS A 68 2.46 -14.05 -9.52
N ILE A 69 2.17 -15.25 -9.03
CA ILE A 69 3.14 -16.15 -8.41
C ILE A 69 3.01 -17.48 -9.15
N GLY A 70 4.12 -17.99 -9.66
CA GLY A 70 4.20 -19.27 -10.34
C GLY A 70 3.91 -20.43 -9.39
N TRP A 71 3.64 -21.59 -9.96
CA TRP A 71 3.39 -22.79 -9.17
C TRP A 71 4.69 -23.33 -8.56
N ASN A 72 4.54 -24.03 -7.43
CA ASN A 72 5.63 -24.72 -6.73
C ASN A 72 6.90 -23.88 -6.46
N ILE A 73 6.72 -22.58 -6.12
CA ILE A 73 7.87 -21.69 -5.88
C ILE A 73 8.80 -22.21 -4.77
N PHE A 74 8.29 -23.00 -3.82
CA PHE A 74 9.04 -23.60 -2.70
C PHE A 74 9.07 -25.12 -2.73
N GLN A 75 8.87 -25.76 -3.88
CA GLN A 75 8.96 -27.23 -3.96
C GLN A 75 10.32 -27.70 -3.44
N ASP A 76 10.32 -28.78 -2.65
CA ASP A 76 11.52 -29.34 -2.02
C ASP A 76 12.30 -28.34 -1.10
N ALA A 77 11.74 -27.17 -0.82
CA ALA A 77 12.17 -26.34 0.31
C ALA A 77 11.70 -26.98 1.61
N THR A 78 12.33 -26.63 2.74
CA THR A 78 11.93 -27.16 4.06
C THR A 78 10.46 -26.88 4.37
N GLU A 79 9.85 -27.82 5.11
CA GLU A 79 8.52 -27.58 5.72
C GLU A 79 8.52 -26.23 6.45
N GLY A 80 7.47 -25.41 6.19
CA GLY A 80 7.20 -24.23 6.98
C GLY A 80 7.84 -22.93 6.50
N VAL A 81 7.88 -22.65 5.18
CA VAL A 81 8.12 -21.26 4.71
C VAL A 81 6.86 -20.46 4.98
N THR A 82 6.97 -19.43 5.86
CA THR A 82 5.89 -18.51 6.17
C THR A 82 5.93 -17.31 5.23
N LEU A 83 4.82 -17.04 4.53
CA LEU A 83 4.69 -15.87 3.67
C LEU A 83 4.19 -14.67 4.45
N SER A 84 4.82 -13.51 4.32
CA SER A 84 4.28 -12.24 4.77
C SER A 84 3.57 -11.57 3.59
N VAL A 85 2.23 -11.53 3.61
CA VAL A 85 1.38 -11.12 2.49
C VAL A 85 0.44 -9.98 2.88
N ALA A 86 0.01 -9.16 1.92
CA ALA A 86 -1.04 -8.19 2.18
C ALA A 86 -2.39 -8.89 2.34
N ALA A 87 -3.20 -8.45 3.29
CA ALA A 87 -4.55 -8.98 3.47
C ALA A 87 -5.41 -8.74 2.22
N ASN A 88 -6.22 -9.73 1.85
CA ASN A 88 -7.08 -9.74 0.66
C ASN A 88 -6.31 -9.60 -0.68
N SER A 89 -5.02 -9.91 -0.71
CA SER A 89 -4.19 -9.85 -1.91
C SER A 89 -4.20 -11.17 -2.69
N TYR A 90 -3.68 -11.09 -3.93
CA TYR A 90 -3.39 -12.27 -4.73
C TYR A 90 -2.43 -13.24 -4.00
N ALA A 91 -1.43 -12.70 -3.29
CA ALA A 91 -0.45 -13.51 -2.55
C ALA A 91 -1.08 -14.27 -1.37
N GLN A 92 -2.06 -13.68 -0.67
CA GLN A 92 -2.85 -14.40 0.35
C GLN A 92 -3.64 -15.54 -0.29
N SER A 93 -4.40 -15.25 -1.35
CA SER A 93 -5.17 -16.29 -2.07
C SER A 93 -4.27 -17.41 -2.61
N TYR A 94 -3.06 -17.07 -3.03
CA TYR A 94 -2.06 -18.06 -3.43
C TYR A 94 -1.64 -18.95 -2.26
N ALA A 95 -1.31 -18.36 -1.09
CA ALA A 95 -0.92 -19.12 0.10
C ALA A 95 -2.04 -20.07 0.55
N GLU A 96 -3.27 -19.59 0.60
CA GLU A 96 -4.46 -20.40 0.95
C GLU A 96 -4.67 -21.55 -0.03
N LYS A 97 -4.59 -21.28 -1.33
CA LYS A 97 -4.78 -22.29 -2.39
C LYS A 97 -3.76 -23.43 -2.30
N TYR A 98 -2.53 -23.12 -1.91
CA TYR A 98 -1.46 -24.10 -1.86
C TYR A 98 -1.13 -24.59 -0.43
N GLY A 99 -1.97 -24.22 0.56
CA GLY A 99 -1.83 -24.67 1.96
C GLY A 99 -0.54 -24.19 2.62
N MET A 100 -0.08 -22.99 2.28
CA MET A 100 1.14 -22.41 2.83
C MET A 100 0.85 -21.60 4.07
N ASP A 101 1.75 -21.62 5.04
CA ASP A 101 1.70 -20.73 6.19
C ASP A 101 1.87 -19.28 5.76
N TYR A 102 1.06 -18.38 6.32
CA TYR A 102 1.20 -16.95 6.05
C TYR A 102 0.79 -16.08 7.23
N VAL A 103 1.35 -14.86 7.23
CA VAL A 103 0.94 -13.74 8.10
C VAL A 103 0.36 -12.66 7.19
N ALA A 104 -0.92 -12.34 7.39
CA ALA A 104 -1.58 -11.27 6.66
C ALA A 104 -1.23 -9.91 7.27
N ARG A 105 -0.73 -8.99 6.43
CA ARG A 105 -0.42 -7.60 6.79
C ARG A 105 -1.56 -6.70 6.32
N VAL A 106 -1.81 -5.59 7.04
CA VAL A 106 -2.66 -4.53 6.50
C VAL A 106 -1.97 -3.93 5.27
N PRO A 107 -2.64 -3.88 4.09
CA PRO A 107 -2.04 -3.29 2.90
C PRO A 107 -1.69 -1.83 3.14
N LYS A 108 -0.55 -1.38 2.61
CA LYS A 108 -0.19 0.04 2.62
C LYS A 108 -1.19 0.82 1.78
N PRO A 109 -1.79 1.89 2.32
CA PRO A 109 -2.71 2.72 1.53
C PRO A 109 -2.03 3.31 0.29
N THR A 110 -2.68 3.21 -0.86
CA THR A 110 -2.23 3.79 -2.12
C THR A 110 -2.99 5.06 -2.43
N VAL A 111 -2.37 5.99 -3.16
CA VAL A 111 -3.04 7.21 -3.61
C VAL A 111 -4.11 6.86 -4.66
N VAL A 112 -5.35 7.23 -4.37
CA VAL A 112 -6.51 7.08 -5.27
C VAL A 112 -6.65 8.31 -6.16
N ALA A 113 -6.53 9.49 -5.55
CA ALA A 113 -6.66 10.77 -6.23
C ALA A 113 -5.97 11.88 -5.44
N SER A 114 -5.64 12.96 -6.11
CA SER A 114 -5.06 14.16 -5.50
C SER A 114 -5.35 15.41 -6.34
N GLY A 115 -5.20 16.60 -5.73
CA GLY A 115 -5.41 17.86 -6.42
C GLY A 115 -5.24 19.06 -5.52
N SER A 116 -5.63 20.23 -6.00
CA SER A 116 -5.63 21.48 -5.23
C SER A 116 -7.01 21.72 -4.60
N CYS A 117 -7.03 22.33 -3.43
CA CYS A 117 -8.24 22.75 -2.72
C CYS A 117 -8.15 24.18 -2.16
N GLY A 118 -7.16 24.93 -2.59
CA GLY A 118 -6.88 26.34 -2.27
C GLY A 118 -5.67 26.83 -3.05
N GLU A 119 -5.24 28.06 -2.85
CA GLU A 119 -4.08 28.63 -3.55
C GLU A 119 -2.81 27.82 -3.25
N ASN A 120 -2.57 27.50 -1.97
CA ASN A 120 -1.41 26.72 -1.51
C ASN A 120 -1.84 25.48 -0.72
N ALA A 121 -3.13 25.11 -0.78
CA ALA A 121 -3.67 23.92 -0.15
C ALA A 121 -3.90 22.80 -1.18
N VAL A 122 -3.46 21.62 -0.85
CA VAL A 122 -3.58 20.42 -1.70
C VAL A 122 -4.23 19.29 -0.90
N TRP A 123 -4.78 18.30 -1.63
CA TRP A 123 -5.39 17.14 -1.04
C TRP A 123 -4.89 15.84 -1.69
N VAL A 124 -4.88 14.79 -0.89
CA VAL A 124 -4.56 13.43 -1.32
C VAL A 124 -5.55 12.47 -0.65
N LEU A 125 -6.28 11.70 -1.45
CA LEU A 125 -7.13 10.61 -0.98
C LEU A 125 -6.42 9.28 -1.14
N THR A 126 -6.43 8.46 -0.11
CA THR A 126 -5.84 7.13 -0.10
C THR A 126 -6.91 6.02 -0.11
N SER A 127 -6.53 4.81 -0.51
CA SER A 127 -7.42 3.66 -0.74
C SER A 127 -8.14 3.15 0.51
N ASP A 128 -7.69 3.52 1.69
CA ASP A 128 -8.33 3.26 2.98
C ASP A 128 -9.42 4.30 3.33
N GLY A 129 -9.59 5.30 2.48
CA GLY A 129 -10.59 6.37 2.64
C GLY A 129 -10.12 7.57 3.45
N VAL A 130 -8.79 7.72 3.65
CA VAL A 130 -8.23 8.89 4.34
C VAL A 130 -7.96 10.01 3.33
N LEU A 131 -8.59 11.17 3.55
CA LEU A 131 -8.35 12.40 2.80
C LEU A 131 -7.44 13.31 3.61
N ASN A 132 -6.21 13.49 3.15
CA ASN A 132 -5.23 14.37 3.75
C ASN A 132 -5.26 15.74 3.05
N ILE A 133 -5.45 16.82 3.82
CA ILE A 133 -5.30 18.19 3.37
C ILE A 133 -3.98 18.73 3.89
N SER A 134 -3.14 19.23 3.01
CA SER A 134 -1.80 19.72 3.35
C SER A 134 -1.49 21.03 2.59
N GLY A 135 -0.28 21.56 2.80
CA GLY A 135 0.08 22.89 2.31
C GLY A 135 -0.20 23.97 3.35
N SER A 136 -0.66 25.15 2.93
CA SER A 136 -0.85 26.29 3.85
C SER A 136 -1.97 27.22 3.40
N GLY A 137 -2.47 28.04 4.37
CA GLY A 137 -3.47 29.07 4.12
C GLY A 137 -4.89 28.51 4.04
N ALA A 138 -5.75 29.20 3.31
CA ALA A 138 -7.17 28.89 3.22
C ALA A 138 -7.48 27.83 2.17
N MET A 139 -8.39 26.93 2.50
CA MET A 139 -9.09 26.13 1.49
C MET A 139 -10.14 27.01 0.80
N SER A 140 -10.40 26.74 -0.47
CA SER A 140 -11.43 27.45 -1.23
C SER A 140 -12.84 27.15 -0.71
N ASP A 141 -13.72 28.14 -0.80
CA ASP A 141 -15.15 27.91 -0.65
C ASP A 141 -15.69 27.15 -1.86
N ASN A 142 -16.61 26.23 -1.62
CA ASN A 142 -17.30 25.52 -2.69
C ASN A 142 -18.81 25.82 -2.66
N GLU A 143 -19.48 25.48 -3.72
CA GLU A 143 -20.92 25.30 -3.75
C GLU A 143 -21.27 23.87 -3.36
N THR A 144 -22.52 23.59 -3.04
CA THR A 144 -22.98 22.22 -2.76
C THR A 144 -22.70 21.32 -3.97
N ASN A 145 -22.12 20.15 -3.75
CA ASN A 145 -21.73 19.17 -4.77
C ASN A 145 -20.64 19.64 -5.76
N HIS A 146 -19.77 20.55 -5.36
CA HIS A 146 -18.67 21.05 -6.21
C HIS A 146 -17.30 20.99 -5.49
N SER A 147 -17.15 20.12 -4.48
CA SER A 147 -15.86 19.94 -3.82
C SER A 147 -14.81 19.33 -4.77
N PRO A 148 -13.52 19.60 -4.59
CA PRO A 148 -12.46 19.05 -5.44
C PRO A 148 -12.43 17.49 -5.47
N TRP A 149 -13.01 16.86 -4.44
CA TRP A 149 -13.15 15.40 -4.31
C TRP A 149 -14.58 14.91 -4.51
N GLU A 150 -15.42 15.66 -5.21
CA GLU A 150 -16.85 15.33 -5.37
C GLU A 150 -17.08 13.90 -5.87
N SER A 151 -16.31 13.43 -6.85
CA SER A 151 -16.39 12.07 -7.38
C SER A 151 -16.02 10.98 -6.39
N TYR A 152 -15.39 11.34 -5.28
CA TYR A 152 -14.86 10.42 -4.26
C TYR A 152 -15.52 10.59 -2.89
N LYS A 153 -16.43 11.55 -2.72
CA LYS A 153 -16.99 11.92 -1.40
C LYS A 153 -17.57 10.74 -0.61
N HIS A 154 -18.11 9.74 -1.30
CA HIS A 154 -18.66 8.54 -0.67
C HIS A 154 -17.61 7.49 -0.29
N GLN A 155 -16.33 7.74 -0.57
CA GLN A 155 -15.21 6.89 -0.17
C GLN A 155 -14.48 7.46 1.05
N ILE A 156 -14.66 8.77 1.34
CA ILE A 156 -13.97 9.48 2.42
C ILE A 156 -14.54 9.01 3.77
N LYS A 157 -13.68 8.42 4.59
CA LYS A 157 -13.99 7.95 5.94
C LYS A 157 -13.34 8.82 7.00
N GLN A 158 -12.17 9.35 6.72
CA GLN A 158 -11.42 10.22 7.61
C GLN A 158 -10.87 11.42 6.84
N VAL A 159 -10.87 12.57 7.48
CA VAL A 159 -10.20 13.77 6.99
C VAL A 159 -9.11 14.18 7.99
N ILE A 160 -7.91 14.44 7.49
CA ILE A 160 -6.79 14.97 8.26
C ILE A 160 -6.48 16.35 7.71
N ILE A 161 -6.60 17.38 8.54
CA ILE A 161 -6.32 18.78 8.19
C ILE A 161 -4.94 19.16 8.72
N GLY A 162 -4.03 19.48 7.81
CA GLY A 162 -2.66 19.87 8.10
C GLY A 162 -2.57 21.12 8.97
N LYS A 163 -1.53 21.19 9.80
CA LYS A 163 -1.36 22.25 10.81
C LYS A 163 -1.31 23.68 10.27
N ASP A 164 -0.86 23.87 9.02
CA ASP A 164 -0.70 25.19 8.41
C ASP A 164 -1.93 25.65 7.60
N ILE A 165 -3.02 24.88 7.62
CA ILE A 165 -4.32 25.27 7.06
C ILE A 165 -5.01 26.23 8.03
N THR A 166 -5.42 27.39 7.54
CA THR A 166 -6.04 28.45 8.37
C THR A 166 -7.56 28.50 8.24
N TYR A 167 -8.12 27.94 7.19
CA TYR A 167 -9.55 27.96 6.92
C TYR A 167 -10.00 26.69 6.21
N VAL A 168 -11.02 26.05 6.74
CA VAL A 168 -11.77 24.98 6.03
C VAL A 168 -12.93 25.66 5.30
N GLY A 169 -12.90 25.64 3.96
CA GLY A 169 -13.87 26.33 3.11
C GLY A 169 -15.30 25.83 3.27
N LYS A 170 -16.28 26.64 2.83
CA LYS A 170 -17.69 26.25 2.84
C LYS A 170 -17.92 25.01 2.00
N PHE A 171 -18.83 24.13 2.44
CA PHE A 171 -19.30 22.92 1.75
C PHE A 171 -18.22 21.93 1.32
N ASN A 172 -16.99 22.06 1.82
CA ASN A 172 -15.90 21.17 1.39
C ASN A 172 -16.20 19.69 1.61
N PHE A 173 -16.78 19.32 2.76
CA PHE A 173 -17.11 17.94 3.12
C PHE A 173 -18.62 17.70 3.21
N TYR A 174 -19.39 18.51 2.51
CA TYR A 174 -20.84 18.40 2.47
C TYR A 174 -21.26 17.08 1.80
N TRP A 175 -22.13 16.32 2.44
CA TRP A 175 -22.55 14.99 1.98
C TRP A 175 -21.42 13.94 1.88
N CYS A 176 -20.36 14.07 2.65
CA CYS A 176 -19.40 12.99 2.86
C CYS A 176 -20.01 11.91 3.77
N SER A 177 -20.98 11.15 3.25
CA SER A 177 -21.87 10.27 4.03
C SER A 177 -21.17 9.13 4.77
N LYS A 178 -19.91 8.85 4.47
CA LYS A 178 -19.07 7.85 5.15
C LYS A 178 -18.02 8.47 6.06
N LEU A 179 -18.05 9.78 6.26
CA LEU A 179 -17.08 10.46 7.11
C LEU A 179 -17.31 10.10 8.58
N GLU A 180 -16.34 9.42 9.16
CA GLU A 180 -16.37 8.93 10.55
C GLU A 180 -15.57 9.84 11.49
N SER A 181 -14.52 10.50 10.98
CA SER A 181 -13.66 11.36 11.80
C SER A 181 -13.00 12.47 11.01
N VAL A 182 -12.76 13.59 11.73
CA VAL A 182 -11.94 14.70 11.27
C VAL A 182 -10.86 14.97 12.32
N THR A 183 -9.61 15.00 11.89
CA THR A 183 -8.45 15.25 12.75
C THR A 183 -7.75 16.52 12.28
N PHE A 184 -7.42 17.39 13.21
CA PHE A 184 -6.55 18.54 12.98
C PHE A 184 -5.17 18.20 13.54
N GLU A 185 -4.12 18.42 12.76
CA GLU A 185 -2.75 18.16 13.21
C GLU A 185 -2.38 19.03 14.41
N GLU A 186 -1.50 18.50 15.26
CA GLU A 186 -1.01 19.22 16.44
C GLU A 186 -0.32 20.54 16.03
N GLY A 187 -0.60 21.61 16.78
CA GLY A 187 -0.12 22.95 16.46
C GLY A 187 -0.88 23.62 15.30
N THR A 188 -2.11 23.19 15.04
CA THR A 188 -2.95 23.75 13.98
C THR A 188 -3.09 25.28 14.07
N LYS A 189 -3.00 25.92 12.91
CA LYS A 189 -3.24 27.36 12.71
C LYS A 189 -4.67 27.66 12.23
N LEU A 190 -5.58 26.68 12.36
CA LEU A 190 -6.95 26.83 11.91
C LEU A 190 -7.67 27.95 12.71
N GLU A 191 -8.17 28.93 11.99
CA GLU A 191 -8.87 30.07 12.55
C GLU A 191 -10.38 30.00 12.33
N ARG A 192 -10.83 29.32 11.25
CA ARG A 192 -12.23 29.30 10.87
C ARG A 192 -12.63 28.03 10.11
N ILE A 193 -13.85 27.58 10.37
CA ILE A 193 -14.56 26.55 9.59
C ILE A 193 -15.75 27.21 8.91
N GLY A 194 -15.85 27.06 7.60
CA GLY A 194 -16.88 27.67 6.78
C GLY A 194 -18.27 27.06 6.99
N TRP A 195 -19.29 27.78 6.56
CA TRP A 195 -20.66 27.35 6.70
C TRP A 195 -20.92 26.04 5.93
N GLY A 196 -21.55 25.05 6.58
CA GLY A 196 -21.84 23.77 5.97
C GLY A 196 -20.62 22.94 5.60
N ALA A 197 -19.41 23.28 6.10
CA ALA A 197 -18.16 22.59 5.74
C ALA A 197 -18.25 21.08 5.92
N PHE A 198 -18.93 20.61 6.98
CA PHE A 198 -19.15 19.19 7.31
C PHE A 198 -20.64 18.88 7.42
N GLY A 199 -21.51 19.61 6.69
CA GLY A 199 -22.95 19.43 6.76
C GLY A 199 -23.43 18.11 6.14
N TYR A 200 -24.47 17.49 6.81
CA TYR A 200 -25.18 16.25 6.45
C TYR A 200 -24.36 14.98 6.44
#